data_80661d2daf7729307bee131bebb424a3
#
_entry.id   80661d2daf7729307bee131bebb424a3
#
_cell.length_a   1.000
_cell.length_b   1.000
_cell.length_c   1.000
_cell.angle_alpha   90.00
_cell.angle_beta   90.00
_cell.angle_gamma   90.00
#
_symmetry.space_group_name_H-M   'P 1'
#
loop_
_entity.id
_entity.type
_entity.pdbx_description
1 polymer ?
#
loop_
_entity_poly.entity_id
_entity_poly.type
_entity_poly.pdbx_seq_one_letter_code
_entity_poly.pdbx_strand_id
1 'polypeptide(L)'
;SRLLDGGTVFADSRYDYQQTTTPVSLATLTTGAMPSTHGVIGARWRDYVENDAVELIAGRKGPGPYNLIAPTLAEALLQHEPGAKAVSVATEAMSAVIMAGHGGAFWLDSARCGWETSPYYAPEVPEWVARSNRERYNLSYITPEWRTLYEKGRYLNTRNWDIVLTGKSRKDKDEPGEGRLKL
;
A
#
# COMPACT_ATOMS: atom_id res chain seq x y z
N SER A 1 8.63 20.26 16.35
CA SER A 1 7.52 20.07 15.39
C SER A 1 6.28 19.65 16.17
N ARG A 2 5.10 20.04 15.74
CA ARG A 2 3.84 19.76 16.45
C ARG A 2 3.66 18.27 16.79
N LEU A 3 4.11 17.36 15.92
CA LEU A 3 4.06 15.92 16.18
C LEU A 3 5.06 15.47 17.24
N LEU A 4 6.26 16.04 17.24
CA LEU A 4 7.29 15.72 18.25
C LEU A 4 6.94 16.30 19.63
N ASP A 5 6.36 17.52 19.66
CA ASP A 5 6.07 18.24 20.89
C ASP A 5 4.81 17.73 21.60
N GLY A 6 3.82 17.22 20.83
CA GLY A 6 2.54 16.75 21.34
C GLY A 6 2.30 15.24 21.24
N GLY A 7 3.23 14.49 20.69
CA GLY A 7 3.13 13.04 20.46
C GLY A 7 4.05 12.23 21.35
N THR A 8 3.93 10.91 21.27
CA THR A 8 4.86 9.95 21.88
C THR A 8 5.85 9.46 20.83
N VAL A 9 7.14 9.56 21.11
CA VAL A 9 8.21 9.12 20.22
C VAL A 9 8.86 7.85 20.79
N PHE A 10 8.81 6.77 20.02
CA PHE A 10 9.50 5.52 20.35
C PHE A 10 10.87 5.52 19.67
N ALA A 11 11.89 6.00 20.36
CA ALA A 11 13.21 6.20 19.77
C ALA A 11 13.99 4.91 19.48
N ASP A 12 13.63 3.79 20.09
CA ASP A 12 14.31 2.49 19.96
C ASP A 12 13.31 1.38 19.62
N SER A 13 12.50 1.61 18.59
CA SER A 13 11.58 0.59 18.06
C SER A 13 12.32 -0.37 17.12
N ARG A 14 12.21 -1.67 17.37
CA ARG A 14 12.86 -2.73 16.60
C ARG A 14 11.87 -3.83 16.24
N TYR A 15 12.12 -4.49 15.10
CA TYR A 15 11.49 -5.76 14.78
C TYR A 15 12.36 -6.92 15.30
N ASP A 16 11.73 -7.87 15.97
CA ASP A 16 12.41 -9.07 16.48
C ASP A 16 12.48 -10.19 15.45
N TYR A 17 12.33 -9.84 14.16
CA TYR A 17 12.40 -10.78 13.03
C TYR A 17 13.17 -10.16 11.85
N GLN A 18 13.74 -11.02 11.00
CA GLN A 18 14.62 -10.58 9.90
C GLN A 18 13.87 -10.16 8.64
N GLN A 19 12.74 -10.78 8.34
CA GLN A 19 12.00 -10.56 7.11
C GLN A 19 11.14 -9.31 7.20
N THR A 20 11.69 -8.15 6.89
CA THR A 20 11.01 -6.84 6.96
C THR A 20 10.50 -6.37 5.59
N THR A 21 10.00 -7.28 4.75
CA THR A 21 9.34 -6.92 3.48
C THR A 21 8.00 -6.23 3.73
N THR A 22 7.50 -5.46 2.76
CA THR A 22 6.27 -4.70 2.89
C THR A 22 5.08 -5.51 3.43
N PRO A 23 4.74 -6.70 2.90
CA PRO A 23 3.59 -7.46 3.40
C PRO A 23 3.76 -7.91 4.86
N VAL A 24 4.97 -8.35 5.25
CA VAL A 24 5.25 -8.79 6.61
C VAL A 24 5.18 -7.63 7.60
N SER A 25 5.79 -6.49 7.25
CA SER A 25 5.79 -5.31 8.10
C SER A 25 4.40 -4.69 8.23
N LEU A 26 3.60 -4.65 7.15
CA LEU A 26 2.21 -4.18 7.21
C LEU A 26 1.34 -5.11 8.06
N ALA A 27 1.50 -6.43 7.93
CA ALA A 27 0.77 -7.38 8.76
C ALA A 27 1.12 -7.21 10.25
N THR A 28 2.41 -7.06 10.58
CA THR A 28 2.84 -6.75 11.96
C THR A 28 2.23 -5.44 12.47
N LEU A 29 2.26 -4.38 11.65
CA LEU A 29 1.73 -3.07 12.01
C LEU A 29 0.22 -3.11 12.28
N THR A 30 -0.53 -3.78 11.41
CA THR A 30 -2.00 -3.78 11.47
C THR A 30 -2.57 -4.77 12.49
N THR A 31 -1.84 -5.86 12.80
CA THR A 31 -2.29 -6.87 13.77
C THR A 31 -1.68 -6.69 15.16
N GLY A 32 -0.57 -5.95 15.28
CA GLY A 32 0.23 -5.87 16.50
C GLY A 32 0.93 -7.19 16.86
N ALA A 33 0.95 -8.17 15.96
CA ALA A 33 1.48 -9.51 16.17
C ALA A 33 2.76 -9.75 15.34
N MET A 34 3.53 -10.76 15.69
CA MET A 34 4.71 -11.19 14.93
C MET A 34 4.35 -12.15 13.78
N PRO A 35 5.24 -12.37 12.80
CA PRO A 35 5.02 -13.29 11.68
C PRO A 35 4.60 -14.71 12.08
N SER A 36 5.14 -15.22 13.18
CA SER A 36 4.74 -16.52 13.74
C SER A 36 3.27 -16.58 14.20
N THR A 37 2.67 -15.45 14.48
CA THR A 37 1.28 -15.33 14.95
C THR A 37 0.34 -14.91 13.84
N HIS A 38 0.69 -13.90 13.03
CA HIS A 38 -0.18 -13.45 11.96
C HIS A 38 -0.05 -14.26 10.66
N GLY A 39 0.94 -15.17 10.55
CA GLY A 39 1.09 -16.13 9.46
C GLY A 39 1.69 -15.57 8.16
N VAL A 40 1.93 -14.27 8.06
CA VAL A 40 2.46 -13.64 6.85
C VAL A 40 3.98 -13.65 6.88
N ILE A 41 4.60 -14.37 5.96
CA ILE A 41 6.06 -14.47 5.83
C ILE A 41 6.58 -13.86 4.53
N GLY A 42 5.70 -13.41 3.65
CA GLY A 42 6.05 -12.80 2.37
C GLY A 42 4.81 -12.54 1.52
N ALA A 43 5.00 -12.03 0.31
CA ALA A 43 3.94 -11.90 -0.69
C ALA A 43 3.55 -13.26 -1.28
N ARG A 44 4.52 -14.13 -1.36
CA ARG A 44 4.39 -15.51 -1.86
C ARG A 44 5.39 -16.39 -1.13
N TRP A 45 4.97 -17.60 -0.79
CA TRP A 45 5.84 -18.61 -0.16
C TRP A 45 5.45 -20.02 -0.61
N ARG A 46 6.24 -21.00 -0.21
CA ARG A 46 5.92 -22.42 -0.43
C ARG A 46 5.38 -23.01 0.86
N ASP A 47 4.22 -23.61 0.80
CA ASP A 47 3.75 -24.50 1.85
C ASP A 47 4.45 -25.85 1.70
N TYR A 48 5.20 -26.25 2.71
CA TYR A 48 5.96 -27.51 2.67
C TYR A 48 5.09 -28.74 2.96
N VAL A 49 3.91 -28.54 3.56
CA VAL A 49 2.97 -29.64 3.86
C VAL A 49 2.21 -30.01 2.60
N GLU A 50 1.59 -29.05 1.97
CA GLU A 50 0.84 -29.22 0.72
C GLU A 50 1.75 -29.22 -0.52
N ASN A 51 3.02 -28.87 -0.35
CA ASN A 51 4.02 -28.73 -1.41
C ASN A 51 3.61 -27.78 -2.54
N ASP A 52 2.85 -26.75 -2.22
CA ASP A 52 2.30 -25.79 -3.16
C ASP A 52 2.77 -24.37 -2.89
N ALA A 53 2.60 -23.49 -3.88
CA ALA A 53 2.87 -22.07 -3.76
C ALA A 53 1.65 -21.34 -3.20
N VAL A 54 1.83 -20.66 -2.09
CA VAL A 54 0.81 -19.81 -1.46
C VAL A 54 1.05 -18.38 -1.86
N GLU A 55 0.04 -17.72 -2.36
CA GLU A 55 0.03 -16.27 -2.57
C GLU A 55 -0.82 -15.61 -1.49
N LEU A 56 -0.26 -14.62 -0.81
CA LEU A 56 -0.81 -14.03 0.41
C LEU A 56 -2.30 -13.65 0.30
N ILE A 57 -2.68 -12.99 -0.77
CA ILE A 57 -4.04 -12.45 -0.95
C ILE A 57 -4.89 -13.22 -1.96
N ALA A 58 -4.36 -14.30 -2.56
CA ALA A 58 -5.11 -15.06 -3.55
C ALA A 58 -6.18 -15.94 -2.90
N GLY A 59 -7.37 -15.97 -3.49
CA GLY A 59 -8.45 -16.84 -3.05
C GLY A 59 -9.63 -16.87 -4.01
N ARG A 60 -10.64 -17.68 -3.69
CA ARG A 60 -11.76 -18.01 -4.59
C ARG A 60 -12.61 -16.80 -5.01
N LYS A 61 -12.67 -15.78 -4.18
CA LYS A 61 -13.42 -14.53 -4.46
C LYS A 61 -12.52 -13.37 -4.87
N GLY A 62 -11.35 -13.66 -5.47
CA GLY A 62 -10.35 -12.65 -5.78
C GLY A 62 -9.48 -12.27 -4.56
N PRO A 63 -8.72 -11.18 -4.63
CA PRO A 63 -7.87 -10.72 -3.54
C PRO A 63 -8.62 -10.56 -2.22
N GLY A 64 -8.08 -11.16 -1.15
CA GLY A 64 -8.66 -11.12 0.19
C GLY A 64 -7.66 -11.59 1.26
N PRO A 65 -7.97 -11.44 2.56
CA PRO A 65 -7.06 -11.71 3.67
C PRO A 65 -7.02 -13.20 4.06
N TYR A 66 -7.03 -14.10 3.10
CA TYR A 66 -7.17 -15.55 3.33
C TYR A 66 -6.03 -16.16 4.17
N ASN A 67 -4.84 -15.58 4.07
CA ASN A 67 -3.63 -16.08 4.75
C ASN A 67 -3.17 -15.15 5.88
N LEU A 68 -4.01 -14.19 6.29
CA LEU A 68 -3.79 -13.37 7.48
C LEU A 68 -4.55 -13.99 8.66
N ILE A 69 -3.83 -14.63 9.57
CA ILE A 69 -4.43 -15.45 10.63
C ILE A 69 -4.86 -14.59 11.83
N ALA A 70 -4.07 -13.56 12.15
CA ALA A 70 -4.38 -12.68 13.27
C ALA A 70 -5.34 -11.56 12.88
N PRO A 71 -6.25 -11.15 13.76
CA PRO A 71 -7.17 -10.05 13.51
C PRO A 71 -6.41 -8.72 13.38
N THR A 72 -6.89 -7.86 12.49
CA THR A 72 -6.36 -6.52 12.30
C THR A 72 -6.97 -5.52 13.28
N LEU A 73 -6.34 -4.36 13.42
CA LEU A 73 -6.90 -3.22 14.17
C LEU A 73 -8.29 -2.83 13.63
N ALA A 74 -8.47 -2.90 12.30
CA ALA A 74 -9.76 -2.65 11.65
C ALA A 74 -10.82 -3.63 12.13
N GLU A 75 -10.50 -4.91 12.20
CA GLU A 75 -11.42 -5.96 12.68
C GLU A 75 -11.74 -5.80 14.17
N ALA A 76 -10.73 -5.49 14.99
CA ALA A 76 -10.94 -5.21 16.40
C ALA A 76 -11.91 -4.03 16.60
N LEU A 77 -11.76 -2.95 15.83
CA LEU A 77 -12.68 -1.82 15.86
C LEU A 77 -14.11 -2.22 15.46
N LEU A 78 -14.27 -2.98 14.36
CA LEU A 78 -15.57 -3.42 13.87
C LEU A 78 -16.28 -4.36 14.87
N GLN A 79 -15.53 -5.12 15.66
CA GLN A 79 -16.08 -6.01 16.69
C GLN A 79 -16.53 -5.25 17.95
N HIS A 80 -15.80 -4.21 18.33
CA HIS A 80 -16.05 -3.49 19.59
C HIS A 80 -17.01 -2.31 19.45
N GLU A 81 -17.11 -1.71 18.27
CA GLU A 81 -17.92 -0.51 18.04
C GLU A 81 -19.03 -0.78 17.02
N PRO A 82 -20.27 -1.02 17.46
CA PRO A 82 -21.40 -1.18 16.55
C PRO A 82 -21.59 0.04 15.64
N GLY A 83 -21.56 -0.19 14.32
CA GLY A 83 -21.69 0.87 13.33
C GLY A 83 -20.38 1.53 12.91
N ALA A 84 -19.25 1.13 13.48
CA ALA A 84 -17.94 1.54 12.97
C ALA A 84 -17.74 1.10 11.53
N LYS A 85 -16.92 1.84 10.80
CA LYS A 85 -16.53 1.52 9.42
C LYS A 85 -15.02 1.53 9.33
N ALA A 86 -14.46 0.50 8.74
CA ALA A 86 -13.03 0.40 8.47
C ALA A 86 -12.82 0.18 6.97
N VAL A 87 -12.06 1.07 6.36
CA VAL A 87 -11.76 1.05 4.93
C VAL A 87 -10.29 1.31 4.74
N SER A 88 -9.63 0.47 3.97
CA SER A 88 -8.26 0.65 3.52
C SER A 88 -8.23 1.05 2.04
N VAL A 89 -7.42 2.03 1.71
CA VAL A 89 -7.18 2.48 0.34
C VAL A 89 -5.68 2.53 0.10
N ALA A 90 -5.22 1.84 -0.94
CA ALA A 90 -3.80 1.78 -1.28
C ALA A 90 -3.57 1.81 -2.79
N THR A 91 -2.32 1.99 -3.21
CA THR A 91 -1.95 1.94 -4.63
C THR A 91 -1.87 0.52 -5.18
N GLU A 92 -1.85 -0.49 -4.31
CA GLU A 92 -1.78 -1.91 -4.70
C GLU A 92 -2.69 -2.77 -3.81
N ALA A 93 -3.21 -3.85 -4.39
CA ALA A 93 -4.16 -4.75 -3.74
C ALA A 93 -3.63 -5.34 -2.42
N MET A 94 -2.36 -5.78 -2.40
CA MET A 94 -1.77 -6.43 -1.24
C MET A 94 -1.78 -5.53 0.00
N SER A 95 -1.33 -4.29 -0.15
CA SER A 95 -1.31 -3.33 0.96
C SER A 95 -2.72 -2.99 1.43
N ALA A 96 -3.67 -2.79 0.51
CA ALA A 96 -5.06 -2.54 0.85
C ALA A 96 -5.68 -3.70 1.65
N VAL A 97 -5.48 -4.93 1.18
CA VAL A 97 -6.02 -6.15 1.80
C VAL A 97 -5.45 -6.38 3.20
N ILE A 98 -4.12 -6.30 3.36
CA ILE A 98 -3.48 -6.51 4.66
C ILE A 98 -3.97 -5.49 5.70
N MET A 99 -4.08 -4.23 5.32
CA MET A 99 -4.52 -3.17 6.23
C MET A 99 -6.01 -3.24 6.56
N ALA A 100 -6.83 -3.71 5.62
CA ALA A 100 -8.28 -3.85 5.82
C ALA A 100 -8.66 -5.07 6.65
N GLY A 101 -7.90 -6.17 6.52
CA GLY A 101 -8.38 -7.47 6.99
C GLY A 101 -9.74 -7.80 6.37
N HIS A 102 -10.76 -8.04 7.20
CA HIS A 102 -12.15 -8.27 6.77
C HIS A 102 -13.00 -6.99 6.64
N GLY A 103 -12.40 -5.80 6.78
CA GLY A 103 -13.05 -4.52 6.49
C GLY A 103 -13.26 -4.28 5.00
N GLY A 104 -13.31 -3.02 4.58
CA GLY A 104 -13.36 -2.67 3.15
C GLY A 104 -11.98 -2.40 2.58
N ALA A 105 -11.63 -2.95 1.42
CA ALA A 105 -10.36 -2.70 0.74
C ALA A 105 -10.57 -2.19 -0.68
N PHE A 106 -9.86 -1.12 -1.03
CA PHE A 106 -9.82 -0.54 -2.37
C PHE A 106 -8.38 -0.26 -2.77
N TRP A 107 -8.07 -0.48 -4.04
CA TRP A 107 -6.74 -0.20 -4.59
C TRP A 107 -6.83 0.39 -5.98
N LEU A 108 -5.74 1.00 -6.42
CA LEU A 108 -5.65 1.63 -7.72
C LEU A 108 -5.29 0.58 -8.79
N ASP A 109 -6.15 0.41 -9.78
CA ASP A 109 -5.78 -0.24 -11.03
C ASP A 109 -4.88 0.72 -11.84
N SER A 110 -3.59 0.43 -11.87
CA SER A 110 -2.62 1.26 -12.56
C SER A 110 -2.82 1.33 -14.08
N ALA A 111 -3.46 0.32 -14.68
CA ALA A 111 -3.73 0.27 -16.11
C ALA A 111 -4.92 1.15 -16.50
N ARG A 112 -5.93 1.20 -15.65
CA ARG A 112 -7.18 1.97 -15.87
C ARG A 112 -7.23 3.30 -15.12
N CYS A 113 -6.26 3.52 -14.22
CA CYS A 113 -6.22 4.66 -13.30
C CYS A 113 -7.54 4.81 -12.54
N GLY A 114 -8.15 3.71 -12.16
CA GLY A 114 -9.41 3.63 -11.44
C GLY A 114 -9.27 2.86 -10.14
N TRP A 115 -10.14 3.15 -9.18
CA TRP A 115 -10.23 2.40 -7.94
C TRP A 115 -11.03 1.14 -8.14
N GLU A 116 -10.53 0.03 -7.64
CA GLU A 116 -11.17 -1.28 -7.69
C GLU A 116 -11.17 -1.97 -6.33
N THR A 117 -11.96 -3.00 -6.22
CA THR A 117 -12.04 -3.92 -5.08
C THR A 117 -12.21 -5.35 -5.60
N SER A 118 -12.29 -6.32 -4.72
CA SER A 118 -12.58 -7.70 -5.10
C SER A 118 -13.99 -8.14 -4.68
N PRO A 119 -14.54 -9.17 -5.31
CA PRO A 119 -15.80 -9.80 -4.88
C PRO A 119 -15.78 -10.35 -3.46
N TYR A 120 -14.61 -10.45 -2.83
CA TYR A 120 -14.49 -10.79 -1.41
C TYR A 120 -15.08 -9.69 -0.52
N TYR A 121 -14.80 -8.42 -0.84
CA TYR A 121 -15.23 -7.26 -0.06
C TYR A 121 -16.58 -6.71 -0.49
N ALA A 122 -16.84 -6.68 -1.80
CA ALA A 122 -18.09 -6.23 -2.35
C ALA A 122 -18.33 -6.87 -3.73
N PRO A 123 -19.57 -7.29 -4.05
CA PRO A 123 -19.90 -7.85 -5.36
C PRO A 123 -19.70 -6.84 -6.49
N GLU A 124 -19.90 -5.57 -6.19
CA GLU A 124 -19.72 -4.44 -7.10
C GLU A 124 -19.02 -3.29 -6.39
N VAL A 125 -18.37 -2.42 -7.15
CA VAL A 125 -17.73 -1.21 -6.63
C VAL A 125 -18.82 -0.27 -6.10
N PRO A 126 -18.75 0.19 -4.84
CA PRO A 126 -19.73 1.11 -4.25
C PRO A 126 -19.89 2.40 -5.07
N GLU A 127 -21.09 2.99 -5.08
CA GLU A 127 -21.41 4.16 -5.89
C GLU A 127 -20.47 5.35 -5.67
N TRP A 128 -20.00 5.59 -4.44
CA TRP A 128 -19.05 6.67 -4.17
C TRP A 128 -17.69 6.44 -4.84
N VAL A 129 -17.24 5.18 -4.95
CA VAL A 129 -16.01 4.80 -5.69
C VAL A 129 -16.27 4.88 -7.19
N ALA A 130 -17.41 4.34 -7.66
CA ALA A 130 -17.81 4.41 -9.07
C ALA A 130 -17.89 5.86 -9.56
N ARG A 131 -18.42 6.77 -8.73
CA ARG A 131 -18.44 8.20 -9.03
C ARG A 131 -17.02 8.79 -9.14
N SER A 132 -16.13 8.47 -8.19
CA SER A 132 -14.73 8.91 -8.24
C SER A 132 -14.04 8.42 -9.52
N ASN A 133 -14.33 7.19 -9.94
CA ASN A 133 -13.79 6.63 -11.17
C ASN A 133 -14.32 7.33 -12.43
N ARG A 134 -15.62 7.68 -12.46
CA ARG A 134 -16.21 8.46 -13.57
C ARG A 134 -15.64 9.86 -13.67
N GLU A 135 -15.48 10.53 -12.55
CA GLU A 135 -14.95 11.89 -12.47
C GLU A 135 -13.43 11.95 -12.66
N ARG A 136 -12.76 10.78 -12.66
CA ARG A 136 -11.31 10.63 -12.90
C ARG A 136 -10.45 11.59 -12.07
N TYR A 137 -10.81 11.80 -10.81
CA TYR A 137 -10.07 12.71 -9.91
C TYR A 137 -8.58 12.38 -9.82
N ASN A 138 -8.23 11.09 -9.78
CA ASN A 138 -6.84 10.64 -9.75
C ASN A 138 -6.03 11.12 -10.95
N LEU A 139 -6.63 11.23 -12.16
CA LEU A 139 -5.93 11.75 -13.35
C LEU A 139 -5.65 13.25 -13.27
N SER A 140 -6.45 14.00 -12.53
CA SER A 140 -6.24 15.45 -12.36
C SER A 140 -4.96 15.78 -11.58
N TYR A 141 -4.46 14.82 -10.80
CA TYR A 141 -3.21 14.94 -10.03
C TYR A 141 -1.98 14.40 -10.78
N ILE A 142 -2.17 13.73 -11.91
CA ILE A 142 -1.08 13.31 -12.76
C ILE A 142 -0.60 14.54 -13.55
N THR A 143 0.42 15.18 -13.03
CA THR A 143 1.07 16.29 -13.74
C THR A 143 2.19 15.74 -14.63
N PRO A 144 2.39 16.29 -15.83
CA PRO A 144 3.46 15.83 -16.72
C PRO A 144 4.86 16.11 -16.17
N GLU A 145 4.96 16.93 -15.13
CA GLU A 145 6.24 17.32 -14.54
C GLU A 145 6.12 17.41 -13.01
N TRP A 146 6.97 16.67 -12.31
CA TRP A 146 7.13 16.83 -10.86
C TRP A 146 8.04 18.02 -10.58
N ARG A 147 7.62 18.94 -9.73
CA ARG A 147 8.41 20.10 -9.30
C ARG A 147 8.61 20.08 -7.80
N THR A 148 9.80 20.49 -7.37
CA THR A 148 10.05 20.66 -5.95
C THR A 148 9.16 21.76 -5.35
N LEU A 149 8.67 21.55 -4.12
CA LEU A 149 7.81 22.52 -3.42
C LEU A 149 8.54 23.86 -3.15
N TYR A 150 9.84 23.80 -2.89
CA TYR A 150 10.68 24.96 -2.61
C TYR A 150 11.78 25.11 -3.66
N GLU A 151 12.38 26.29 -3.74
CA GLU A 151 13.57 26.53 -4.56
C GLU A 151 14.73 25.61 -4.15
N LYS A 152 15.52 25.17 -5.15
CA LYS A 152 16.59 24.18 -4.95
C LYS A 152 17.56 24.53 -3.79
N GLY A 153 17.84 25.81 -3.56
CA GLY A 153 18.73 26.26 -2.48
C GLY A 153 18.20 26.06 -1.04
N ARG A 154 16.92 25.68 -0.87
CA ARG A 154 16.33 25.38 0.45
C ARG A 154 16.46 23.93 0.88
N TYR A 155 16.90 23.05 -0.01
CA TYR A 155 17.07 21.63 0.32
C TYR A 155 18.53 21.37 0.71
N LEU A 156 18.74 20.88 1.93
CA LEU A 156 20.04 20.34 2.35
C LEU A 156 20.24 19.00 1.61
N ASN A 157 21.40 18.80 1.02
CA ASN A 157 21.75 17.57 0.27
C ASN A 157 21.00 17.36 -1.05
N THR A 158 20.68 18.41 -1.79
CA THR A 158 20.24 18.25 -3.18
C THR A 158 21.39 17.72 -4.04
N ARG A 159 21.35 16.42 -4.35
CA ARG A 159 21.98 15.96 -5.59
C ARG A 159 21.07 16.42 -6.73
N ASN A 160 21.67 16.82 -7.87
CA ASN A 160 20.92 17.13 -9.09
C ASN A 160 20.26 15.85 -9.66
N TRP A 161 19.14 15.47 -9.00
CA TRP A 161 18.33 14.37 -9.47
C TRP A 161 17.06 14.97 -10.08
N ASP A 162 17.15 15.33 -11.32
CA ASP A 162 15.96 15.46 -12.13
C ASP A 162 15.58 14.03 -12.57
N ILE A 163 14.69 13.36 -11.84
CA ILE A 163 14.17 12.04 -12.23
C ILE A 163 13.09 12.30 -13.28
N VAL A 164 13.34 11.93 -14.51
CA VAL A 164 12.33 11.94 -15.57
C VAL A 164 11.60 10.61 -15.56
N LEU A 165 10.35 10.59 -15.09
CA LEU A 165 9.44 9.47 -15.32
C LEU A 165 8.85 9.65 -16.73
N THR A 166 9.59 9.26 -17.74
CA THR A 166 9.01 9.00 -19.05
C THR A 166 8.61 7.54 -19.09
N GLY A 167 7.36 7.22 -19.44
CA GLY A 167 6.87 5.86 -19.69
C GLY A 167 7.53 5.16 -20.89
N LYS A 168 8.75 5.59 -21.28
CA LYS A 168 9.61 4.94 -22.25
C LYS A 168 10.79 4.30 -21.53
N SER A 169 10.88 3.00 -21.67
CA SER A 169 12.05 2.19 -21.31
C SER A 169 13.35 2.93 -21.57
N ARG A 170 14.20 2.93 -20.55
CA ARG A 170 15.57 3.45 -20.59
C ARG A 170 16.38 2.62 -21.58
N LYS A 171 16.31 2.98 -22.85
CA LYS A 171 17.34 2.66 -23.83
C LYS A 171 17.97 3.99 -24.24
N ASP A 172 19.26 4.09 -23.94
CA ASP A 172 20.20 5.10 -24.36
C ASP A 172 20.05 6.52 -23.77
N LYS A 173 20.90 6.84 -22.77
CA LYS A 173 22.03 7.72 -22.96
C LYS A 173 22.77 7.95 -21.66
N ASP A 174 23.96 7.48 -21.60
CA ASP A 174 24.98 7.94 -20.68
C ASP A 174 25.34 9.38 -21.06
N GLU A 175 24.65 10.32 -20.44
CA GLU A 175 25.15 11.69 -20.29
C GLU A 175 24.83 12.16 -18.87
N PRO A 176 25.85 12.67 -18.15
CA PRO A 176 25.65 13.21 -16.82
C PRO A 176 25.07 14.61 -16.93
N GLY A 177 23.79 14.75 -16.70
CA GLY A 177 23.14 16.05 -16.62
C GLY A 177 21.68 16.05 -17.02
N GLU A 178 20.87 16.47 -16.09
CA GLU A 178 19.46 16.84 -16.23
C GLU A 178 18.46 15.72 -16.47
N GLY A 179 18.16 15.00 -15.37
CA GLY A 179 16.97 14.17 -15.32
C GLY A 179 15.75 14.97 -14.89
N ARG A 180 14.72 15.06 -15.72
CA ARG A 180 13.39 15.60 -15.35
C ARG A 180 12.43 14.45 -15.16
N LEU A 181 11.68 14.48 -14.05
CA LEU A 181 10.60 13.52 -13.83
C LEU A 181 9.40 13.97 -14.69
N LYS A 182 9.09 13.22 -15.75
CA LYS A 182 7.84 13.36 -16.50
C LYS A 182 7.02 12.11 -16.26
N LEU A 183 5.85 12.29 -15.71
CA LEU A 183 4.81 11.27 -15.56
C LEU A 183 4.06 11.07 -16.87
#